data_2ae6ab756be6c6c26dd15ac7baa6a8a5
#
_entry.id   2ae6ab756be6c6c26dd15ac7baa6a8a5
#
_cell.length_a   1.000
_cell.length_b   1.000
_cell.length_c   1.000
_cell.angle_alpha   90.00
_cell.angle_beta   90.00
_cell.angle_gamma   90.00
#
_symmetry.space_group_name_H-M   'P 1'
#
loop_
_entity.id
_entity.type
_entity.pdbx_description
1 polymer ?
#
loop_
_entity_poly.entity_id
_entity_poly.type
_entity_poly.pdbx_seq_one_letter_code
_entity_poly.pdbx_strand_id
1 'polypeptide(L)'
;MARSGTHKRTTRANAGETPVPVAGTALLLIDVVNDLAFDGSGPLVTQAEAMAAPLAQLKRRATTAGVPTIYINDNFGQWRSDFRRTVAHCIARSSPGHRVSRRLRPTAHDYFVLKPKHSGFFDTTLDTLLETLGVRRVILTGIAGNICVLFTANDAYMRDYKIFAPADCIVSNTATDNDHALRQIGVVLRGNVAPSERLRFHASRGSKAVRRR
;
A
#
# COMPACT_ATOMS: atom_id res chain seq x y z
N MET A 1 46.09 -15.17 30.32
CA MET A 1 45.58 -14.58 29.08
C MET A 1 44.11 -14.98 28.91
N ALA A 2 43.18 -14.12 29.30
CA ALA A 2 41.72 -14.39 29.22
C ALA A 2 41.21 -13.83 27.89
N ARG A 3 40.63 -14.68 27.06
CA ARG A 3 39.95 -14.26 25.84
C ARG A 3 38.53 -13.82 26.15
N SER A 4 38.27 -12.51 26.04
CA SER A 4 36.95 -11.91 26.11
C SER A 4 36.14 -12.31 24.88
N GLY A 5 35.15 -13.16 25.06
CA GLY A 5 34.16 -13.51 24.02
C GLY A 5 33.06 -12.48 24.00
N THR A 6 33.06 -11.62 22.98
CA THR A 6 31.97 -10.69 22.69
C THR A 6 30.75 -11.48 22.22
N HIS A 7 29.74 -11.67 23.07
CA HIS A 7 28.45 -12.22 22.71
C HIS A 7 27.72 -11.20 21.79
N LYS A 8 27.64 -11.52 20.50
CA LYS A 8 26.69 -10.85 19.58
C LYS A 8 25.28 -11.18 20.03
N ARG A 9 24.60 -10.21 20.65
CA ARG A 9 23.14 -10.26 20.86
C ARG A 9 22.45 -10.24 19.51
N THR A 10 22.19 -11.40 18.93
CA THR A 10 21.15 -11.56 17.89
C THR A 10 19.81 -11.35 18.54
N THR A 11 19.18 -10.19 18.28
CA THR A 11 17.77 -9.97 18.64
C THR A 11 16.95 -11.02 17.92
N ARG A 12 16.43 -12.02 18.65
CA ARG A 12 15.41 -12.95 18.16
C ARG A 12 14.22 -12.11 17.67
N ALA A 13 13.92 -12.17 16.39
CA ALA A 13 12.63 -11.70 15.87
C ALA A 13 11.53 -12.51 16.61
N ASN A 14 10.57 -11.82 17.20
CA ASN A 14 9.42 -12.48 17.83
C ASN A 14 8.71 -13.34 16.78
N ALA A 15 8.43 -14.59 17.10
CA ALA A 15 7.73 -15.51 16.22
C ALA A 15 6.38 -14.87 15.80
N GLY A 16 6.26 -14.52 14.50
CA GLY A 16 5.07 -13.87 13.93
C GLY A 16 5.27 -12.45 13.40
N GLU A 17 6.40 -11.78 13.69
CA GLU A 17 6.70 -10.45 13.13
C GLU A 17 7.29 -10.54 11.72
N THR A 18 6.88 -9.63 10.85
CA THR A 18 7.40 -9.50 9.47
C THR A 18 8.26 -8.24 9.38
N PRO A 19 9.59 -8.38 9.31
CA PRO A 19 10.48 -7.23 9.22
C PRO A 19 10.37 -6.56 7.84
N VAL A 20 10.19 -5.24 7.82
CA VAL A 20 10.12 -4.42 6.60
C VAL A 20 11.20 -3.34 6.68
N PRO A 21 12.27 -3.43 5.86
CA PRO A 21 13.27 -2.37 5.78
C PRO A 21 12.64 -1.07 5.28
N VAL A 22 12.90 0.05 5.95
CA VAL A 22 12.39 1.38 5.56
C VAL A 22 12.97 1.81 4.21
N ALA A 23 14.29 1.73 4.08
CA ALA A 23 14.96 2.09 2.82
C ALA A 23 14.51 1.18 1.67
N GLY A 24 14.10 1.80 0.59
CA GLY A 24 13.62 1.10 -0.61
C GLY A 24 12.24 0.46 -0.47
N THR A 25 11.41 0.94 0.46
CA THR A 25 10.01 0.51 0.62
C THR A 25 9.08 1.69 0.37
N ALA A 26 7.94 1.46 -0.28
CA ALA A 26 6.83 2.41 -0.41
C ALA A 26 5.50 1.75 -0.03
N LEU A 27 4.59 2.55 0.55
CA LEU A 27 3.21 2.15 0.85
C LEU A 27 2.30 2.69 -0.27
N LEU A 28 1.61 1.79 -0.97
CA LEU A 28 0.68 2.11 -2.05
C LEU A 28 -0.76 1.96 -1.57
N LEU A 29 -1.52 3.06 -1.62
CA LEU A 29 -2.96 3.11 -1.32
C LEU A 29 -3.73 3.17 -2.63
N ILE A 30 -4.34 2.07 -3.03
CA ILE A 30 -5.00 1.89 -4.34
C ILE A 30 -6.50 2.13 -4.19
N ASP A 31 -7.02 3.09 -4.93
CA ASP A 31 -8.45 3.46 -5.02
C ASP A 31 -9.17 3.67 -3.68
N VAL A 32 -8.43 4.09 -2.64
CA VAL A 32 -9.03 4.36 -1.32
C VAL A 32 -9.70 5.73 -1.22
N VAL A 33 -9.36 6.67 -2.10
CA VAL A 33 -10.09 7.92 -2.32
C VAL A 33 -11.13 7.64 -3.39
N ASN A 34 -12.30 7.17 -2.98
CA ASN A 34 -13.35 6.69 -3.87
C ASN A 34 -14.72 7.09 -3.31
N ASP A 35 -15.62 7.50 -4.17
CA ASP A 35 -16.99 7.81 -3.76
C ASP A 35 -17.84 6.56 -3.52
N LEU A 36 -17.42 5.41 -4.08
CA LEU A 36 -18.14 4.14 -4.03
C LEU A 36 -19.61 4.27 -4.49
N ALA A 37 -19.87 5.19 -5.41
CA ALA A 37 -21.20 5.52 -5.92
C ALA A 37 -21.51 4.76 -7.22
N PHE A 38 -21.44 3.44 -7.18
CA PHE A 38 -21.78 2.56 -8.29
C PHE A 38 -22.77 1.47 -7.85
N ASP A 39 -23.50 0.91 -8.80
CA ASP A 39 -24.51 -0.12 -8.53
C ASP A 39 -23.88 -1.35 -7.85
N GLY A 40 -24.51 -1.80 -6.77
CA GLY A 40 -24.02 -2.96 -6.02
C GLY A 40 -22.84 -2.69 -5.08
N SER A 41 -22.44 -1.42 -4.87
CA SER A 41 -21.30 -1.06 -4.01
C SER A 41 -21.52 -1.26 -2.51
N GLY A 42 -22.77 -1.42 -2.04
CA GLY A 42 -23.11 -1.48 -0.62
C GLY A 42 -22.25 -2.44 0.22
N PRO A 43 -22.08 -3.71 -0.17
CA PRO A 43 -21.20 -4.64 0.53
C PRO A 43 -19.74 -4.17 0.59
N LEU A 44 -19.25 -3.58 -0.51
CA LEU A 44 -17.89 -3.05 -0.58
C LEU A 44 -17.70 -1.83 0.33
N VAL A 45 -18.68 -0.93 0.43
CA VAL A 45 -18.65 0.20 1.36
C VAL A 45 -18.44 -0.27 2.78
N THR A 46 -19.21 -1.28 3.24
CA THR A 46 -19.10 -1.83 4.59
C THR A 46 -17.70 -2.44 4.83
N GLN A 47 -17.19 -3.21 3.89
CA GLN A 47 -15.86 -3.82 3.99
C GLN A 47 -14.74 -2.76 3.97
N ALA A 48 -14.89 -1.72 3.11
CA ALA A 48 -13.93 -0.64 3.02
C ALA A 48 -13.88 0.21 4.31
N GLU A 49 -15.02 0.45 4.96
CA GLU A 49 -15.06 1.11 6.26
C GLU A 49 -14.32 0.30 7.34
N ALA A 50 -14.48 -1.03 7.35
CA ALA A 50 -13.76 -1.91 8.28
C ALA A 50 -12.24 -1.89 8.01
N MET A 51 -11.83 -1.97 6.73
CA MET A 51 -10.43 -1.90 6.30
C MET A 51 -9.79 -0.54 6.63
N ALA A 52 -10.52 0.55 6.59
CA ALA A 52 -9.97 1.90 6.74
C ALA A 52 -9.29 2.13 8.10
N ALA A 53 -9.67 1.41 9.15
CA ALA A 53 -9.04 1.54 10.47
C ALA A 53 -7.63 0.95 10.53
N PRO A 54 -7.40 -0.35 10.20
CA PRO A 54 -6.05 -0.92 10.15
C PRO A 54 -5.16 -0.23 9.12
N LEU A 55 -5.69 0.15 7.95
CA LEU A 55 -4.93 0.86 6.92
C LEU A 55 -4.47 2.25 7.40
N ALA A 56 -5.32 3.01 8.09
CA ALA A 56 -4.92 4.29 8.68
C ALA A 56 -3.82 4.11 9.75
N GLN A 57 -3.86 3.02 10.53
CA GLN A 57 -2.80 2.69 11.49
C GLN A 57 -1.50 2.33 10.78
N LEU A 58 -1.57 1.51 9.72
CA LEU A 58 -0.41 1.17 8.90
C LEU A 58 0.20 2.43 8.29
N LYS A 59 -0.61 3.30 7.68
CA LYS A 59 -0.15 4.58 7.11
C LYS A 59 0.58 5.44 8.14
N ARG A 60 0.03 5.62 9.34
CA ARG A 60 0.70 6.38 10.41
C ARG A 60 2.07 5.78 10.76
N ARG A 61 2.15 4.45 10.93
CA ARG A 61 3.43 3.77 11.21
C ARG A 61 4.44 3.93 10.08
N ALA A 62 3.99 3.81 8.83
CA ALA A 62 4.81 4.03 7.64
C ALA A 62 5.36 5.46 7.60
N THR A 63 4.50 6.47 7.78
CA THR A 63 4.89 7.88 7.82
C THR A 63 5.89 8.16 8.94
N THR A 64 5.64 7.67 10.16
CA THR A 64 6.57 7.84 11.30
C THR A 64 7.93 7.19 11.02
N ALA A 65 7.95 6.08 10.29
CA ALA A 65 9.17 5.40 9.91
C ALA A 65 9.91 6.05 8.71
N GLY A 66 9.30 7.02 8.02
CA GLY A 66 9.85 7.66 6.83
C GLY A 66 9.63 6.84 5.54
N VAL A 67 8.67 5.91 5.53
CA VAL A 67 8.25 5.19 4.32
C VAL A 67 7.32 6.08 3.50
N PRO A 68 7.64 6.39 2.23
CA PRO A 68 6.79 7.20 1.37
C PRO A 68 5.45 6.52 1.12
N THR A 69 4.39 7.32 1.15
CA THR A 69 3.02 6.90 0.83
C THR A 69 2.64 7.44 -0.54
N ILE A 70 2.11 6.57 -1.40
CA ILE A 70 1.67 6.91 -2.76
C ILE A 70 0.21 6.52 -2.90
N TYR A 71 -0.64 7.48 -3.19
CA TYR A 71 -2.03 7.24 -3.58
C TYR A 71 -2.09 6.93 -5.07
N ILE A 72 -2.72 5.83 -5.40
CA ILE A 72 -2.94 5.39 -6.78
C ILE A 72 -4.44 5.33 -6.98
N ASN A 73 -4.98 6.25 -7.74
CA ASN A 73 -6.42 6.37 -7.90
C ASN A 73 -6.84 6.36 -9.35
N ASP A 74 -8.00 5.78 -9.60
CA ASP A 74 -8.64 5.86 -10.91
C ASP A 74 -8.94 7.31 -11.28
N ASN A 75 -8.82 7.65 -12.55
CA ASN A 75 -9.19 8.96 -13.09
C ASN A 75 -10.69 9.05 -13.41
N PHE A 76 -11.47 7.97 -13.18
CA PHE A 76 -12.91 7.87 -13.47
C PHE A 76 -13.28 8.26 -14.91
N GLY A 77 -12.36 8.04 -15.86
CA GLY A 77 -12.53 8.49 -17.25
C GLY A 77 -12.48 10.00 -17.47
N GLN A 78 -12.12 10.76 -16.44
CA GLN A 78 -12.10 12.22 -16.48
C GLN A 78 -10.67 12.74 -16.69
N TRP A 79 -10.25 12.85 -17.93
CA TRP A 79 -8.91 13.32 -18.30
C TRP A 79 -8.62 14.80 -17.95
N ARG A 80 -9.63 15.54 -17.48
CA ARG A 80 -9.51 16.94 -17.01
C ARG A 80 -9.62 17.06 -15.50
N SER A 81 -9.71 15.94 -14.76
CA SER A 81 -9.75 15.97 -13.31
C SER A 81 -8.34 16.10 -12.72
N ASP A 82 -8.25 16.65 -11.53
CA ASP A 82 -7.06 16.60 -10.71
C ASP A 82 -7.35 15.85 -9.41
N PHE A 83 -6.30 15.36 -8.76
CA PHE A 83 -6.45 14.57 -7.55
C PHE A 83 -7.11 15.34 -6.39
N ARG A 84 -6.91 16.66 -6.30
CA ARG A 84 -7.52 17.50 -5.25
C ARG A 84 -9.03 17.56 -5.41
N ARG A 85 -9.51 17.69 -6.64
CA ARG A 85 -10.96 17.67 -6.94
C ARG A 85 -11.56 16.31 -6.62
N THR A 86 -10.88 15.23 -6.97
CA THR A 86 -11.29 13.86 -6.62
C THR A 86 -11.39 13.70 -5.10
N VAL A 87 -10.38 14.12 -4.34
CA VAL A 87 -10.42 14.10 -2.87
C VAL A 87 -11.60 14.91 -2.33
N ALA A 88 -11.80 16.14 -2.82
CA ALA A 88 -12.88 17.01 -2.37
C ALA A 88 -14.26 16.37 -2.60
N HIS A 89 -14.48 15.74 -3.77
CA HIS A 89 -15.70 15.00 -4.09
C HIS A 89 -15.91 13.80 -3.16
N CYS A 90 -14.89 12.94 -3.03
CA CYS A 90 -15.01 11.69 -2.27
C CYS A 90 -15.16 11.90 -0.75
N ILE A 91 -14.68 13.02 -0.18
CA ILE A 91 -14.86 13.33 1.24
C ILE A 91 -16.19 14.04 1.55
N ALA A 92 -16.95 14.45 0.55
CA ALA A 92 -18.26 15.07 0.73
C ALA A 92 -19.25 14.09 1.38
N ARG A 93 -20.11 14.58 2.29
CA ARG A 93 -21.09 13.73 3.02
C ARG A 93 -22.08 13.02 2.12
N SER A 94 -22.30 13.52 0.92
CA SER A 94 -23.16 12.91 -0.10
C SER A 94 -22.56 11.67 -0.76
N SER A 95 -21.23 11.48 -0.64
CA SER A 95 -20.54 10.32 -1.19
C SER A 95 -20.70 9.10 -0.28
N PRO A 96 -21.11 7.92 -0.76
CA PRO A 96 -21.14 6.69 0.03
C PRO A 96 -19.79 6.35 0.66
N GLY A 97 -18.70 6.57 -0.06
CA GLY A 97 -17.32 6.31 0.39
C GLY A 97 -16.70 7.39 1.29
N HIS A 98 -17.47 8.42 1.69
CA HIS A 98 -16.90 9.58 2.40
C HIS A 98 -16.18 9.22 3.70
N ARG A 99 -16.64 8.22 4.46
CA ARG A 99 -16.02 7.81 5.72
C ARG A 99 -14.63 7.22 5.50
N VAL A 100 -14.48 6.39 4.47
CA VAL A 100 -13.19 5.81 4.05
C VAL A 100 -12.24 6.91 3.59
N SER A 101 -12.68 7.71 2.61
CA SER A 101 -11.90 8.79 2.02
C SER A 101 -11.47 9.85 3.04
N ARG A 102 -12.32 10.18 4.02
CA ARG A 102 -11.95 11.10 5.11
C ARG A 102 -10.93 10.50 6.06
N ARG A 103 -11.07 9.22 6.44
CA ARG A 103 -10.13 8.53 7.33
C ARG A 103 -8.76 8.36 6.70
N LEU A 104 -8.72 8.12 5.40
CA LEU A 104 -7.51 7.89 4.61
C LEU A 104 -7.11 9.13 3.77
N ARG A 105 -7.51 10.32 4.20
CA ARG A 105 -7.25 11.56 3.47
C ARG A 105 -5.74 11.74 3.25
N PRO A 106 -5.33 12.11 2.02
CA PRO A 106 -3.94 12.44 1.71
C PRO A 106 -3.47 13.69 2.49
N THR A 107 -2.18 13.73 2.77
CA THR A 107 -1.48 14.90 3.32
C THR A 107 -0.62 15.55 2.23
N ALA A 108 -0.05 16.73 2.52
CA ALA A 108 0.83 17.44 1.59
C ALA A 108 2.15 16.69 1.31
N HIS A 109 2.49 15.68 2.12
CA HIS A 109 3.72 14.88 1.98
C HIS A 109 3.50 13.58 1.22
N ASP A 110 2.25 13.24 0.89
CA ASP A 110 1.93 12.03 0.16
C ASP A 110 2.04 12.27 -1.35
N TYR A 111 2.54 11.27 -2.07
CA TYR A 111 2.54 11.26 -3.53
C TYR A 111 1.19 10.78 -4.06
N PHE A 112 0.90 11.08 -5.32
CA PHE A 112 -0.28 10.53 -6.00
C PHE A 112 0.01 10.22 -7.47
N VAL A 113 -0.71 9.22 -7.98
CA VAL A 113 -0.70 8.80 -9.38
C VAL A 113 -2.15 8.55 -9.79
N LEU A 114 -2.57 9.11 -10.91
CA LEU A 114 -3.87 8.82 -11.52
C LEU A 114 -3.67 7.74 -12.59
N LYS A 115 -4.48 6.68 -12.53
CA LYS A 115 -4.43 5.55 -13.42
C LYS A 115 -5.66 5.48 -14.33
N PRO A 116 -5.50 5.18 -15.63
CA PRO A 116 -6.61 5.06 -16.57
C PRO A 116 -7.23 3.66 -16.60
N LYS A 117 -6.59 2.67 -16.00
CA LYS A 117 -6.98 1.26 -15.96
C LYS A 117 -6.71 0.65 -14.59
N HIS A 118 -6.95 -0.64 -14.42
CA HIS A 118 -6.88 -1.33 -13.14
C HIS A 118 -5.51 -1.29 -12.48
N SER A 119 -4.43 -1.56 -13.25
CA SER A 119 -3.08 -1.52 -12.69
C SER A 119 -2.59 -0.09 -12.47
N GLY A 120 -1.97 0.12 -11.31
CA GLY A 120 -1.27 1.36 -11.00
C GLY A 120 -0.07 1.65 -11.90
N PHE A 121 0.45 0.64 -12.60
CA PHE A 121 1.60 0.79 -13.51
C PHE A 121 1.18 1.09 -14.97
N PHE A 122 -0.05 0.72 -15.35
CA PHE A 122 -0.47 0.83 -16.75
C PHE A 122 -0.66 2.29 -17.16
N ASP A 123 0.16 2.75 -18.10
CA ASP A 123 0.15 4.12 -18.67
C ASP A 123 0.16 5.22 -17.57
N THR A 124 1.00 5.02 -16.54
CA THR A 124 1.17 5.97 -15.44
C THR A 124 2.64 6.28 -15.18
N THR A 125 2.88 7.27 -14.34
CA THR A 125 4.23 7.63 -13.87
C THR A 125 4.69 6.82 -12.66
N LEU A 126 3.96 5.77 -12.23
CA LEU A 126 4.27 5.04 -11.00
C LEU A 126 5.66 4.40 -11.05
N ASP A 127 6.01 3.77 -12.16
CA ASP A 127 7.30 3.08 -12.31
C ASP A 127 8.47 4.06 -12.15
N THR A 128 8.42 5.18 -12.87
CA THR A 128 9.40 6.27 -12.77
C THR A 128 9.49 6.85 -11.35
N LEU A 129 8.34 7.03 -10.68
CA LEU A 129 8.29 7.53 -9.31
C LEU A 129 8.95 6.56 -8.33
N LEU A 130 8.64 5.26 -8.43
CA LEU A 130 9.23 4.23 -7.58
C LEU A 130 10.74 4.11 -7.79
N GLU A 131 11.19 4.20 -9.04
CA GLU A 131 12.61 4.20 -9.39
C GLU A 131 13.32 5.44 -8.80
N THR A 132 12.75 6.63 -8.97
CA THR A 132 13.26 7.90 -8.42
C THR A 132 13.40 7.84 -6.90
N LEU A 133 12.46 7.20 -6.21
CA LEU A 133 12.48 6.99 -4.76
C LEU A 133 13.39 5.82 -4.32
N GLY A 134 14.02 5.13 -5.26
CA GLY A 134 14.88 3.97 -4.99
C GLY A 134 14.13 2.77 -4.39
N VAL A 135 12.83 2.64 -4.69
CA VAL A 135 11.97 1.58 -4.15
C VAL A 135 12.33 0.22 -4.76
N ARG A 136 12.29 -0.80 -3.94
CA ARG A 136 12.46 -2.22 -4.30
C ARG A 136 11.40 -3.10 -3.65
N ARG A 137 10.57 -2.52 -2.77
CA ARG A 137 9.51 -3.20 -2.01
C ARG A 137 8.28 -2.34 -2.01
N VAL A 138 7.15 -2.94 -2.29
CA VAL A 138 5.85 -2.26 -2.27
C VAL A 138 4.93 -2.92 -1.25
N ILE A 139 4.24 -2.11 -0.46
CA ILE A 139 3.16 -2.54 0.41
C ILE A 139 1.87 -2.13 -0.30
N LEU A 140 1.17 -3.09 -0.88
CA LEU A 140 -0.07 -2.89 -1.63
C LEU A 140 -1.26 -2.95 -0.69
N THR A 141 -2.15 -1.97 -0.79
CA THR A 141 -3.36 -1.87 0.04
C THR A 141 -4.50 -1.25 -0.77
N GLY A 142 -5.73 -1.42 -0.32
CA GLY A 142 -6.89 -0.70 -0.88
C GLY A 142 -7.91 -1.59 -1.59
N ILE A 143 -8.48 -1.09 -2.69
CA ILE A 143 -9.73 -1.54 -3.33
C ILE A 143 -9.53 -1.66 -4.86
N ALA A 144 -10.16 -2.58 -5.56
CA ALA A 144 -10.65 -3.85 -5.06
C ALA A 144 -9.51 -4.87 -5.12
N GLY A 145 -9.43 -5.72 -4.10
CA GLY A 145 -8.37 -6.72 -3.96
C GLY A 145 -8.19 -7.59 -5.19
N ASN A 146 -9.29 -8.09 -5.75
CA ASN A 146 -9.33 -8.98 -6.92
C ASN A 146 -9.21 -8.22 -8.26
N ILE A 147 -9.19 -6.90 -8.25
CA ILE A 147 -9.09 -6.08 -9.47
C ILE A 147 -7.85 -5.17 -9.38
N CYS A 148 -8.00 -3.93 -8.95
CA CYS A 148 -6.91 -2.94 -9.02
C CYS A 148 -5.68 -3.35 -8.21
N VAL A 149 -5.88 -3.92 -7.02
CA VAL A 149 -4.76 -4.40 -6.19
C VAL A 149 -4.06 -5.59 -6.83
N LEU A 150 -4.82 -6.59 -7.32
CA LEU A 150 -4.24 -7.79 -7.95
C LEU A 150 -3.53 -7.45 -9.26
N PHE A 151 -4.12 -6.60 -10.12
CA PHE A 151 -3.46 -6.15 -11.36
C PHE A 151 -2.16 -5.40 -11.06
N THR A 152 -2.18 -4.51 -10.07
CA THR A 152 -0.97 -3.80 -9.64
C THR A 152 0.06 -4.76 -9.04
N ALA A 153 -0.37 -5.79 -8.31
CA ALA A 153 0.52 -6.81 -7.75
C ALA A 153 1.21 -7.65 -8.84
N ASN A 154 0.47 -8.04 -9.89
CA ASN A 154 1.04 -8.76 -11.04
C ASN A 154 2.11 -7.90 -11.74
N ASP A 155 1.80 -6.63 -12.01
CA ASP A 155 2.75 -5.71 -12.63
C ASP A 155 3.97 -5.43 -11.76
N ALA A 156 3.79 -5.32 -10.44
CA ALA A 156 4.88 -5.19 -9.48
C ALA A 156 5.79 -6.44 -9.48
N TYR A 157 5.19 -7.64 -9.53
CA TYR A 157 5.92 -8.90 -9.62
C TYR A 157 6.76 -8.99 -10.90
N MET A 158 6.17 -8.62 -12.05
CA MET A 158 6.86 -8.63 -13.35
C MET A 158 8.02 -7.63 -13.43
N ARG A 159 8.09 -6.67 -12.48
CA ARG A 159 9.15 -5.67 -12.32
C ARG A 159 10.10 -5.96 -11.16
N ASP A 160 10.07 -7.18 -10.65
CA ASP A 160 10.92 -7.66 -9.55
C ASP A 160 10.76 -6.91 -8.21
N TYR A 161 9.63 -6.23 -7.99
CA TYR A 161 9.34 -5.67 -6.66
C TYR A 161 9.01 -6.77 -5.65
N LYS A 162 9.56 -6.67 -4.45
CA LYS A 162 9.12 -7.50 -3.33
C LYS A 162 7.77 -6.99 -2.81
N ILE A 163 6.78 -7.87 -2.76
CA ILE A 163 5.39 -7.53 -2.46
C ILE A 163 5.05 -7.85 -1.01
N PHE A 164 4.43 -6.88 -0.33
CA PHE A 164 3.65 -7.06 0.89
C PHE A 164 2.22 -6.63 0.59
N ALA A 165 1.25 -7.44 1.00
CA ALA A 165 -0.17 -7.20 0.74
C ALA A 165 -0.98 -7.57 1.99
N PRO A 166 -0.93 -6.72 3.05
CA PRO A 166 -1.54 -7.05 4.33
C PRO A 166 -3.04 -7.29 4.20
N ALA A 167 -3.49 -8.50 4.57
CA ALA A 167 -4.83 -8.99 4.31
C ALA A 167 -5.94 -8.13 4.94
N ASP A 168 -5.67 -7.48 6.07
CA ASP A 168 -6.59 -6.57 6.76
C ASP A 168 -6.65 -5.15 6.16
N CYS A 169 -5.82 -4.88 5.15
CA CYS A 169 -5.75 -3.60 4.43
C CYS A 169 -6.18 -3.71 2.95
N ILE A 170 -6.81 -4.82 2.56
CA ILE A 170 -7.28 -5.08 1.19
C ILE A 170 -8.70 -5.64 1.27
N VAL A 171 -9.60 -5.13 0.46
CA VAL A 171 -10.99 -5.63 0.36
C VAL A 171 -11.44 -5.73 -1.09
N SER A 172 -12.34 -6.65 -1.35
CA SER A 172 -12.99 -6.88 -2.65
C SER A 172 -14.52 -6.79 -2.50
N ASN A 173 -15.25 -6.93 -3.59
CA ASN A 173 -16.72 -6.90 -3.57
C ASN A 173 -17.30 -8.03 -2.70
N THR A 174 -16.65 -9.20 -2.71
CA THR A 174 -17.01 -10.34 -1.85
C THR A 174 -15.79 -10.84 -1.07
N ALA A 175 -16.02 -11.50 0.07
CA ALA A 175 -14.96 -12.13 0.85
C ALA A 175 -14.23 -13.21 0.03
N THR A 176 -14.98 -14.00 -0.73
CA THR A 176 -14.43 -15.06 -1.59
C THR A 176 -13.46 -14.50 -2.65
N ASP A 177 -13.84 -13.40 -3.31
CA ASP A 177 -12.95 -12.76 -4.29
C ASP A 177 -11.69 -12.20 -3.62
N ASN A 178 -11.83 -11.67 -2.39
CA ASN A 178 -10.69 -11.17 -1.63
C ASN A 178 -9.72 -12.30 -1.25
N ASP A 179 -10.25 -13.43 -0.78
CA ASP A 179 -9.45 -14.61 -0.44
C ASP A 179 -8.71 -15.17 -1.66
N HIS A 180 -9.38 -15.23 -2.81
CA HIS A 180 -8.76 -15.64 -4.08
C HIS A 180 -7.61 -14.68 -4.46
N ALA A 181 -7.81 -13.39 -4.39
CA ALA A 181 -6.79 -12.39 -4.69
C ALA A 181 -5.58 -12.51 -3.74
N LEU A 182 -5.82 -12.59 -2.43
CA LEU A 182 -4.76 -12.75 -1.42
C LEU A 182 -4.00 -14.06 -1.61
N ARG A 183 -4.70 -15.15 -1.95
CA ARG A 183 -4.06 -16.43 -2.27
C ARG A 183 -3.18 -16.32 -3.52
N GLN A 184 -3.66 -15.67 -4.57
CA GLN A 184 -2.88 -15.42 -5.79
C GLN A 184 -1.60 -14.63 -5.45
N ILE A 185 -1.73 -13.53 -4.72
CA ILE A 185 -0.60 -12.70 -4.31
C ILE A 185 0.38 -13.50 -3.44
N GLY A 186 -0.12 -14.27 -2.47
CA GLY A 186 0.72 -15.04 -1.55
C GLY A 186 1.45 -16.21 -2.21
N VAL A 187 0.75 -17.00 -3.01
CA VAL A 187 1.28 -18.26 -3.56
C VAL A 187 2.01 -18.02 -4.88
N VAL A 188 1.36 -17.35 -5.84
CA VAL A 188 1.90 -17.19 -7.21
C VAL A 188 2.93 -16.06 -7.26
N LEU A 189 2.60 -14.89 -6.70
CA LEU A 189 3.47 -13.72 -6.72
C LEU A 189 4.46 -13.69 -5.54
N ARG A 190 4.43 -14.70 -4.66
CA ARG A 190 5.32 -14.83 -3.48
C ARG A 190 5.27 -13.61 -2.56
N GLY A 191 4.14 -12.90 -2.54
CA GLY A 191 3.91 -11.75 -1.68
C GLY A 191 3.68 -12.18 -0.22
N ASN A 192 4.02 -11.30 0.72
CA ASN A 192 3.68 -11.50 2.12
C ASN A 192 2.28 -10.93 2.41
N VAL A 193 1.34 -11.77 2.81
CA VAL A 193 -0.06 -11.40 3.08
C VAL A 193 -0.38 -11.35 4.59
N ALA A 194 0.63 -11.36 5.45
CA ALA A 194 0.43 -11.24 6.90
C ALA A 194 -0.31 -9.94 7.25
N PRO A 195 -1.18 -9.94 8.29
CA PRO A 195 -1.89 -8.74 8.72
C PRO A 195 -0.95 -7.56 8.99
N SER A 196 -1.45 -6.35 8.78
CA SER A 196 -0.66 -5.11 8.87
C SER A 196 0.02 -4.93 10.21
N GLU A 197 -0.60 -5.38 11.30
CA GLU A 197 -0.04 -5.33 12.64
C GLU A 197 1.28 -6.12 12.80
N ARG A 198 1.52 -7.12 11.94
CA ARG A 198 2.77 -7.89 11.96
C ARG A 198 3.92 -7.20 11.23
N LEU A 199 3.65 -6.24 10.36
CA LEU A 199 4.69 -5.51 9.64
C LEU A 199 5.45 -4.60 10.60
N ARG A 200 6.77 -4.80 10.72
CA ARG A 200 7.67 -4.01 11.57
C ARG A 200 8.67 -3.24 10.73
N PHE A 201 8.51 -1.94 10.66
CA PHE A 201 9.46 -1.07 9.99
C PHE A 201 10.75 -0.98 10.81
N HIS A 202 11.89 -1.15 10.13
CA HIS A 202 13.20 -1.02 10.76
C HIS A 202 14.17 -0.27 9.83
N ALA A 203 15.06 0.53 10.42
CA ALA A 203 16.15 1.15 9.67
C ALA A 203 17.08 0.05 9.12
N SER A 204 17.47 0.15 7.85
CA SER A 204 18.44 -0.76 7.25
C SER A 204 19.77 -0.59 7.97
N ARG A 205 20.34 -1.65 8.56
CA ARG A 205 21.71 -1.61 9.05
C ARG A 205 22.65 -1.47 7.85
N GLY A 206 23.21 -0.28 7.65
CA GLY A 206 24.38 -0.05 6.81
C GLY A 206 24.11 0.21 5.33
N SER A 207 23.81 1.45 4.99
CA SER A 207 24.39 2.09 3.83
C SER A 207 25.13 3.33 4.35
N LYS A 208 26.45 3.23 4.46
CA LYS A 208 27.28 4.43 4.59
C LYS A 208 26.97 5.30 3.39
N ALA A 209 26.42 6.48 3.64
CA ALA A 209 26.18 7.48 2.61
C ALA A 209 27.50 7.71 1.89
N VAL A 210 27.56 7.32 0.62
CA VAL A 210 28.59 7.83 -0.29
C VAL A 210 28.26 9.30 -0.48
N ARG A 211 28.92 10.19 0.28
CA ARG A 211 28.94 11.62 0.01
C ARG A 211 29.53 11.79 -1.38
N ARG A 212 28.71 12.03 -2.38
CA ARG A 212 29.19 12.61 -3.63
C ARG A 212 29.55 14.07 -3.34
N ARG A 213 30.83 14.38 -3.56
CA ARG A 213 31.37 15.74 -3.66
C ARG A 213 30.86 16.38 -4.94
#